data_b6802bdc4f2aa525ce05c8eed5be9818
#
_entry.id   b6802bdc4f2aa525ce05c8eed5be9818
#
_cell.length_a   1.000
_cell.length_b   1.000
_cell.length_c   1.000
_cell.angle_alpha   90.00
_cell.angle_beta   90.00
_cell.angle_gamma   90.00
#
_symmetry.space_group_name_H-M   'P 1'
#
loop_
_entity.id
_entity.type
_entity.pdbx_description
1 polymer ?
#
loop_
_entity_poly.entity_id
_entity_poly.type
_entity_poly.pdbx_seq_one_letter_code
_entity_poly.pdbx_strand_id
1 'polypeptide(L)'
;MSPVNTDELELALMLARQRVLKIQTKLHRWARDDLDRRFDDLFNLVADPAFVLVAWDRVSGNKGAATAGVDRRTASSITAGQGIEVFLDELRSQLKDRSFRPLPVRERMIPKTGGALRRLGIPTVADRVVQASLKLVLEPIFEADFLPCSYGFRPKRRAHDAVAEVRYLATRPRCYDWVVEGDIKACFDEIDHTALMGRVRRRVGDNRVLGLVKAFLKAGILTEDGLLADSTAGTPQGGILSPLLANVALSVLDEHIAGLPGGPATGSVERARRLRHGQPNFRLVRYADDWCLMVRGHQSPRRSTTGGHRRRVGDDGVASGTGQDPDHPYRRGAGLPRVAHPASPQAGHQLQLRLCSSVHEGRVGGQTEDQDAAPNS
;
A
#
# COMPACT_ATOMS: atom_id res chain seq x y z
N MET A 1 13.82 -39.73 -15.45
CA MET A 1 12.90 -38.90 -14.62
C MET A 1 11.54 -38.97 -15.30
N SER A 2 10.55 -39.60 -14.67
CA SER A 2 9.18 -39.65 -15.19
C SER A 2 8.64 -38.22 -15.27
N PRO A 3 7.92 -37.86 -16.35
CA PRO A 3 7.25 -36.56 -16.38
C PRO A 3 6.27 -36.49 -15.20
N VAL A 4 6.38 -35.45 -14.40
CA VAL A 4 5.38 -35.14 -13.36
C VAL A 4 4.04 -35.15 -14.05
N ASN A 5 3.13 -36.02 -13.58
CA ASN A 5 1.79 -36.12 -14.14
C ASN A 5 1.10 -34.77 -13.88
N THR A 6 0.87 -34.00 -14.95
CA THR A 6 0.26 -32.65 -14.87
C THR A 6 -1.03 -32.68 -14.07
N ASP A 7 -1.83 -33.73 -14.22
CA ASP A 7 -3.11 -33.91 -13.54
C ASP A 7 -2.94 -34.05 -12.02
N GLU A 8 -1.85 -34.74 -11.55
CA GLU A 8 -1.55 -34.88 -10.12
C GLU A 8 -1.15 -33.54 -9.47
N LEU A 9 -0.35 -32.75 -10.18
CA LEU A 9 0.05 -31.42 -9.70
C LEU A 9 -1.16 -30.47 -9.66
N GLU A 10 -2.03 -30.50 -10.67
CA GLU A 10 -3.26 -29.68 -10.68
C GLU A 10 -4.20 -30.04 -9.55
N LEU A 11 -4.41 -31.35 -9.30
CA LEU A 11 -5.23 -31.81 -8.17
C LEU A 11 -4.60 -31.38 -6.82
N ALA A 12 -3.30 -31.57 -6.65
CA ALA A 12 -2.59 -31.15 -5.43
C ALA A 12 -2.75 -29.64 -5.21
N LEU A 13 -2.63 -28.82 -6.26
CA LEU A 13 -2.78 -27.38 -6.19
C LEU A 13 -4.23 -26.98 -5.85
N MET A 14 -5.23 -27.66 -6.42
CA MET A 14 -6.63 -27.41 -6.07
C MET A 14 -6.90 -27.68 -4.60
N LEU A 15 -6.46 -28.80 -4.07
CA LEU A 15 -6.59 -29.17 -2.65
C LEU A 15 -5.84 -28.18 -1.73
N ALA A 16 -4.62 -27.78 -2.15
CA ALA A 16 -3.83 -26.79 -1.45
C ALA A 16 -4.55 -25.45 -1.37
N ARG A 17 -5.13 -24.95 -2.47
CA ARG A 17 -5.91 -23.71 -2.51
C ARG A 17 -7.12 -23.75 -1.59
N GLN A 18 -7.85 -24.87 -1.55
CA GLN A 18 -8.98 -25.06 -0.63
C GLN A 18 -8.54 -25.01 0.83
N ARG A 19 -7.44 -25.70 1.19
CA ARG A 19 -6.87 -25.71 2.53
C ARG A 19 -6.44 -24.29 2.95
N VAL A 20 -5.69 -23.59 2.08
CA VAL A 20 -5.23 -22.22 2.34
C VAL A 20 -6.42 -21.29 2.55
N LEU A 21 -7.43 -21.32 1.70
CA LEU A 21 -8.64 -20.48 1.82
C LEU A 21 -9.39 -20.75 3.14
N LYS A 22 -9.53 -22.03 3.53
CA LYS A 22 -10.17 -22.41 4.80
C LYS A 22 -9.42 -21.82 6.01
N ILE A 23 -8.10 -21.88 5.99
CA ILE A 23 -7.26 -21.33 7.07
C ILE A 23 -7.29 -19.79 7.06
N GLN A 24 -7.18 -19.16 5.90
CA GLN A 24 -7.28 -17.70 5.77
C GLN A 24 -8.63 -17.17 6.30
N THR A 25 -9.72 -17.85 5.99
CA THR A 25 -11.06 -17.51 6.49
C THR A 25 -11.13 -17.58 8.02
N LYS A 26 -10.48 -18.60 8.63
CA LYS A 26 -10.39 -18.72 10.09
C LYS A 26 -9.56 -17.62 10.72
N LEU A 27 -8.36 -17.36 10.16
CA LEU A 27 -7.47 -16.30 10.65
C LEU A 27 -8.15 -14.94 10.60
N HIS A 28 -8.80 -14.60 9.47
CA HIS A 28 -9.53 -13.35 9.33
C HIS A 28 -10.69 -13.23 10.33
N ARG A 29 -11.49 -14.29 10.49
CA ARG A 29 -12.58 -14.31 11.46
C ARG A 29 -12.06 -14.08 12.88
N TRP A 30 -11.04 -14.84 13.30
CA TRP A 30 -10.47 -14.68 14.64
C TRP A 30 -9.86 -13.29 14.87
N ALA A 31 -9.21 -12.72 13.85
CA ALA A 31 -8.66 -11.39 13.93
C ALA A 31 -9.73 -10.30 14.03
N ARG A 32 -10.84 -10.46 13.32
CA ARG A 32 -11.99 -9.52 13.33
C ARG A 32 -12.80 -9.62 14.62
N ASP A 33 -13.01 -10.85 15.13
CA ASP A 33 -13.85 -11.10 16.31
C ASP A 33 -13.12 -10.68 17.61
N ASP A 34 -11.78 -10.60 17.59
CA ASP A 34 -10.94 -10.14 18.70
C ASP A 34 -9.78 -9.29 18.16
N LEU A 35 -9.91 -7.97 18.30
CA LEU A 35 -8.93 -7.00 17.80
C LEU A 35 -7.62 -6.98 18.61
N ASP A 36 -7.60 -7.51 19.82
CA ASP A 36 -6.41 -7.60 20.67
C ASP A 36 -5.72 -8.96 20.57
N ARG A 37 -6.32 -9.90 19.84
CA ARG A 37 -5.77 -11.24 19.67
C ARG A 37 -4.41 -11.20 19.01
N ARG A 38 -3.43 -11.83 19.68
CA ARG A 38 -2.11 -12.14 19.13
C ARG A 38 -2.06 -13.59 18.68
N PHE A 39 -1.38 -13.82 17.58
CA PHE A 39 -1.24 -15.13 16.97
C PHE A 39 0.18 -15.65 17.21
N ASP A 40 0.32 -16.71 18.00
CA ASP A 40 1.61 -17.22 18.48
C ASP A 40 2.12 -18.45 17.70
N ASP A 41 1.28 -19.10 16.89
CA ASP A 41 1.64 -20.28 16.09
C ASP A 41 1.25 -20.10 14.62
N LEU A 42 2.00 -19.24 13.93
CA LEU A 42 1.80 -18.94 12.51
C LEU A 42 2.88 -19.58 11.62
N PHE A 43 4.06 -19.83 12.16
CA PHE A 43 5.20 -20.30 11.37
C PHE A 43 4.95 -21.68 10.74
N ASN A 44 4.21 -22.54 11.43
CA ASN A 44 3.83 -23.85 10.91
C ASN A 44 2.98 -23.73 9.64
N LEU A 45 2.18 -22.66 9.52
CA LEU A 45 1.41 -22.36 8.31
C LEU A 45 2.31 -21.82 7.19
N VAL A 46 3.33 -21.01 7.53
CA VAL A 46 4.29 -20.50 6.53
C VAL A 46 5.06 -21.65 5.89
N ALA A 47 5.44 -22.69 6.67
CA ALA A 47 6.15 -23.87 6.20
C ALA A 47 5.20 -25.01 5.77
N ASP A 48 3.87 -24.82 5.81
CA ASP A 48 2.89 -25.83 5.40
C ASP A 48 3.00 -26.11 3.88
N PRO A 49 3.01 -27.39 3.46
CA PRO A 49 3.15 -27.74 2.04
C PRO A 49 2.14 -27.04 1.14
N ALA A 50 0.88 -26.94 1.59
CA ALA A 50 -0.17 -26.29 0.80
C ALA A 50 0.08 -24.79 0.63
N PHE A 51 0.57 -24.09 1.67
CA PHE A 51 0.89 -22.67 1.60
C PHE A 51 2.08 -22.42 0.68
N VAL A 52 3.13 -23.24 0.79
CA VAL A 52 4.33 -23.11 -0.06
C VAL A 52 4.01 -23.43 -1.53
N LEU A 53 3.17 -24.44 -1.79
CA LEU A 53 2.72 -24.79 -3.15
C LEU A 53 1.86 -23.68 -3.78
N VAL A 54 0.90 -23.12 -3.04
CA VAL A 54 0.10 -21.97 -3.53
C VAL A 54 0.98 -20.72 -3.71
N ALA A 55 1.99 -20.54 -2.86
CA ALA A 55 2.96 -19.45 -3.01
C ALA A 55 3.80 -19.62 -4.28
N TRP A 56 4.27 -20.83 -4.56
CA TRP A 56 4.97 -21.15 -5.82
C TRP A 56 4.11 -20.87 -7.04
N ASP A 57 2.88 -21.37 -7.06
CA ASP A 57 1.94 -21.15 -8.16
C ASP A 57 1.75 -19.65 -8.47
N ARG A 58 1.59 -18.83 -7.43
CA ARG A 58 1.49 -17.37 -7.59
C ARG A 58 2.78 -16.73 -8.12
N VAL A 59 3.95 -17.21 -7.67
CA VAL A 59 5.24 -16.66 -8.09
C VAL A 59 5.59 -17.07 -9.51
N SER A 60 5.39 -18.34 -9.88
CA SER A 60 5.68 -18.89 -11.21
C SER A 60 4.70 -18.40 -12.28
N GLY A 61 3.45 -18.11 -11.92
CA GLY A 61 2.42 -17.57 -12.82
C GLY A 61 2.50 -16.05 -13.04
N ASN A 62 3.33 -15.33 -12.29
CA ASN A 62 3.45 -13.88 -12.43
C ASN A 62 4.39 -13.46 -13.58
N LYS A 63 4.18 -12.25 -14.15
CA LYS A 63 5.07 -11.65 -15.15
C LYS A 63 6.53 -11.58 -14.69
N GLY A 64 6.78 -11.45 -13.39
CA GLY A 64 8.12 -11.45 -12.80
C GLY A 64 8.80 -12.82 -12.71
N ALA A 65 8.12 -13.92 -13.06
CA ALA A 65 8.65 -15.29 -12.97
C ALA A 65 9.92 -15.51 -13.80
N ALA A 66 10.02 -14.82 -14.95
CA ALA A 66 11.18 -14.85 -15.84
C ALA A 66 12.35 -13.98 -15.36
N THR A 67 12.17 -13.18 -14.31
CA THR A 67 13.21 -12.26 -13.81
C THR A 67 13.92 -12.90 -12.63
N ALA A 68 15.21 -13.17 -12.78
CA ALA A 68 16.06 -13.77 -11.75
C ALA A 68 16.47 -12.73 -10.69
N GLY A 69 16.67 -13.17 -9.45
CA GLY A 69 17.33 -12.42 -8.38
C GLY A 69 18.85 -12.43 -8.51
N VAL A 70 19.54 -12.26 -7.37
CA VAL A 70 21.01 -12.32 -7.29
C VAL A 70 21.58 -13.71 -7.60
N ASP A 71 20.79 -14.76 -7.35
CA ASP A 71 21.10 -16.17 -7.60
C ASP A 71 21.02 -16.58 -9.09
N ARG A 72 20.58 -15.66 -9.96
CA ARG A 72 20.38 -15.87 -11.39
C ARG A 72 19.39 -16.99 -11.76
N ARG A 73 18.56 -17.45 -10.79
CA ARG A 73 17.56 -18.50 -11.02
C ARG A 73 16.20 -17.88 -11.34
N THR A 74 15.51 -18.44 -12.35
CA THR A 74 14.13 -18.11 -12.73
C THR A 74 13.20 -19.25 -12.33
N ALA A 75 11.89 -19.04 -12.33
CA ALA A 75 10.93 -20.11 -12.06
C ALA A 75 11.08 -21.25 -13.09
N SER A 76 11.25 -20.92 -14.37
CA SER A 76 11.46 -21.93 -15.43
C SER A 76 12.76 -22.71 -15.25
N SER A 77 13.87 -22.06 -14.86
CA SER A 77 15.14 -22.75 -14.62
C SER A 77 15.08 -23.69 -13.41
N ILE A 78 14.31 -23.36 -12.40
CA ILE A 78 14.07 -24.24 -11.24
C ILE A 78 13.26 -25.45 -11.67
N THR A 79 12.16 -25.23 -12.40
CA THR A 79 11.30 -26.34 -12.89
C THR A 79 12.07 -27.29 -13.80
N ALA A 80 12.88 -26.76 -14.74
CA ALA A 80 13.64 -27.60 -15.68
C ALA A 80 14.86 -28.29 -15.06
N GLY A 81 15.48 -27.66 -14.04
CA GLY A 81 16.70 -28.18 -13.42
C GLY A 81 16.43 -29.22 -12.32
N GLN A 82 15.96 -28.77 -11.17
CA GLN A 82 15.77 -29.65 -10.01
C GLN A 82 14.34 -30.17 -9.81
N GLY A 83 13.37 -29.56 -10.52
CA GLY A 83 11.95 -29.87 -10.34
C GLY A 83 11.30 -29.10 -9.19
N ILE A 84 9.98 -28.94 -9.29
CA ILE A 84 9.19 -28.13 -8.35
C ILE A 84 9.16 -28.78 -6.95
N GLU A 85 8.91 -30.09 -6.89
CA GLU A 85 8.77 -30.82 -5.63
C GLU A 85 10.03 -30.75 -4.80
N VAL A 86 11.18 -31.08 -5.42
CA VAL A 86 12.48 -31.04 -4.75
C VAL A 86 12.79 -29.62 -4.24
N PHE A 87 12.56 -28.61 -5.09
CA PHE A 87 12.76 -27.22 -4.69
C PHE A 87 11.90 -26.81 -3.49
N LEU A 88 10.62 -27.16 -3.49
CA LEU A 88 9.71 -26.79 -2.39
C LEU A 88 10.03 -27.55 -1.10
N ASP A 89 10.44 -28.81 -1.19
CA ASP A 89 10.81 -29.60 -0.02
C ASP A 89 12.13 -29.13 0.60
N GLU A 90 13.13 -28.76 -0.20
CA GLU A 90 14.36 -28.11 0.28
C GLU A 90 14.04 -26.79 0.98
N LEU A 91 13.21 -25.95 0.38
CA LEU A 91 12.81 -24.65 0.94
C LEU A 91 12.07 -24.83 2.27
N ARG A 92 11.18 -25.81 2.35
CA ARG A 92 10.46 -26.18 3.59
C ARG A 92 11.40 -26.70 4.67
N SER A 93 12.38 -27.53 4.31
CA SER A 93 13.40 -28.03 5.23
C SER A 93 14.20 -26.87 5.82
N GLN A 94 14.69 -25.96 4.98
CA GLN A 94 15.40 -24.75 5.42
C GLN A 94 14.54 -23.83 6.33
N LEU A 95 13.24 -23.74 6.10
CA LEU A 95 12.34 -23.02 6.99
C LEU A 95 12.23 -23.73 8.35
N LYS A 96 12.01 -25.06 8.37
CA LYS A 96 11.81 -25.84 9.59
C LYS A 96 13.05 -25.89 10.49
N ASP A 97 14.22 -26.09 9.90
CA ASP A 97 15.50 -26.11 10.63
C ASP A 97 16.07 -24.71 10.91
N ARG A 98 15.37 -23.65 10.43
CA ARG A 98 15.73 -22.26 10.61
C ARG A 98 17.05 -21.85 9.93
N SER A 99 17.49 -22.59 8.93
CA SER A 99 18.67 -22.23 8.13
C SER A 99 18.37 -21.23 7.02
N PHE A 100 17.08 -21.08 6.62
CA PHE A 100 16.68 -20.12 5.59
C PHE A 100 17.13 -18.70 5.95
N ARG A 101 17.85 -18.08 5.03
CA ARG A 101 18.24 -16.65 5.11
C ARG A 101 17.87 -15.96 3.79
N PRO A 102 17.09 -14.88 3.83
CA PRO A 102 16.85 -14.07 2.65
C PRO A 102 18.16 -13.57 2.04
N LEU A 103 18.24 -13.63 0.72
CA LEU A 103 19.35 -13.04 -0.02
C LEU A 103 19.08 -11.54 -0.30
N PRO A 104 20.12 -10.73 -0.54
CA PRO A 104 19.96 -9.36 -0.97
C PRO A 104 19.09 -9.26 -2.23
N VAL A 105 18.27 -8.22 -2.33
CA VAL A 105 17.52 -7.97 -3.57
C VAL A 105 18.45 -7.41 -4.64
N ARG A 106 18.30 -7.86 -5.87
CA ARG A 106 19.03 -7.30 -7.00
C ARG A 106 18.38 -5.99 -7.44
N GLU A 107 19.14 -4.90 -7.43
CA GLU A 107 18.67 -3.60 -7.88
C GLU A 107 18.44 -3.57 -9.40
N ARG A 108 17.40 -2.86 -9.81
CA ARG A 108 17.14 -2.48 -11.18
C ARG A 108 16.53 -1.09 -11.25
N MET A 109 17.13 -0.20 -12.01
CA MET A 109 16.61 1.15 -12.22
C MET A 109 15.61 1.14 -13.36
N ILE A 110 14.38 1.63 -13.11
CA ILE A 110 13.30 1.68 -14.09
C ILE A 110 12.90 3.16 -14.30
N PRO A 111 12.79 3.63 -15.56
CA PRO A 111 12.35 4.98 -15.84
C PRO A 111 10.87 5.17 -15.43
N LYS A 112 10.60 6.28 -14.71
CA LYS A 112 9.24 6.77 -14.46
C LYS A 112 8.76 7.64 -15.64
N THR A 113 7.43 7.78 -15.77
CA THR A 113 6.85 8.82 -16.60
C THR A 113 7.36 10.19 -16.11
N GLY A 114 8.11 10.92 -16.96
CA GLY A 114 8.76 12.17 -16.55
C GLY A 114 10.28 12.09 -16.36
N GLY A 115 10.93 10.94 -16.68
CA GLY A 115 12.39 10.80 -16.78
C GLY A 115 13.12 10.49 -15.47
N ALA A 116 12.48 10.59 -14.30
CA ALA A 116 13.08 10.16 -13.05
C ALA A 116 13.21 8.63 -13.00
N LEU A 117 14.25 8.12 -12.32
CA LEU A 117 14.44 6.70 -12.12
C LEU A 117 13.75 6.19 -10.86
N ARG A 118 13.17 4.99 -10.95
CA ARG A 118 12.62 4.25 -9.81
C ARG A 118 13.50 3.04 -9.54
N ARG A 119 13.93 2.90 -8.30
CA ARG A 119 14.68 1.74 -7.83
C ARG A 119 13.73 0.57 -7.60
N LEU A 120 13.96 -0.55 -8.28
CA LEU A 120 13.25 -1.81 -8.06
C LEU A 120 14.20 -2.84 -7.47
N GLY A 121 13.82 -3.45 -6.34
CA GLY A 121 14.54 -4.58 -5.75
C GLY A 121 13.92 -5.90 -6.20
N ILE A 122 14.70 -6.76 -6.82
CA ILE A 122 14.27 -8.06 -7.35
C ILE A 122 14.76 -9.16 -6.41
N PRO A 123 13.88 -9.77 -5.57
CA PRO A 123 14.23 -10.89 -4.72
C PRO A 123 14.46 -12.16 -5.54
N THR A 124 15.17 -13.16 -5.00
CA THR A 124 15.27 -14.49 -5.60
C THR A 124 13.91 -15.18 -5.69
N VAL A 125 13.81 -16.23 -6.48
CA VAL A 125 12.56 -17.01 -6.57
C VAL A 125 12.23 -17.65 -5.21
N ALA A 126 13.22 -18.17 -4.51
CA ALA A 126 13.07 -18.74 -3.17
C ALA A 126 12.51 -17.69 -2.17
N ASP A 127 13.11 -16.49 -2.15
CA ASP A 127 12.64 -15.39 -1.31
C ASP A 127 11.20 -14.99 -1.64
N ARG A 128 10.87 -14.91 -2.94
CA ARG A 128 9.49 -14.59 -3.38
C ARG A 128 8.48 -15.63 -2.92
N VAL A 129 8.82 -16.92 -2.96
CA VAL A 129 7.94 -18.00 -2.50
C VAL A 129 7.72 -17.90 -0.99
N VAL A 130 8.78 -17.68 -0.21
CA VAL A 130 8.65 -17.51 1.25
C VAL A 130 7.88 -16.23 1.61
N GLN A 131 8.14 -15.12 0.92
CA GLN A 131 7.36 -13.88 1.09
C GLN A 131 5.89 -14.07 0.74
N ALA A 132 5.58 -14.81 -0.33
CA ALA A 132 4.21 -15.12 -0.72
C ALA A 132 3.52 -16.00 0.32
N SER A 133 4.20 -17.01 0.85
CA SER A 133 3.67 -17.86 1.94
C SER A 133 3.42 -17.04 3.21
N LEU A 134 4.36 -16.19 3.63
CA LEU A 134 4.17 -15.24 4.73
C LEU A 134 2.95 -14.33 4.49
N LYS A 135 2.82 -13.77 3.28
CA LYS A 135 1.69 -12.93 2.93
C LYS A 135 0.37 -13.68 3.02
N LEU A 136 0.30 -14.94 2.55
CA LEU A 136 -0.89 -15.78 2.66
C LEU A 136 -1.36 -15.95 4.11
N VAL A 137 -0.43 -15.98 5.07
CA VAL A 137 -0.72 -16.12 6.50
C VAL A 137 -1.06 -14.80 7.15
N LEU A 138 -0.30 -13.73 6.86
CA LEU A 138 -0.40 -12.44 7.54
C LEU A 138 -1.53 -11.55 7.00
N GLU A 139 -1.77 -11.58 5.68
CA GLU A 139 -2.76 -10.71 5.02
C GLU A 139 -4.16 -10.85 5.64
N PRO A 140 -4.74 -12.04 5.89
CA PRO A 140 -6.07 -12.14 6.47
C PRO A 140 -6.15 -11.59 7.90
N ILE A 141 -5.04 -11.58 8.65
CA ILE A 141 -4.99 -11.03 10.01
C ILE A 141 -5.04 -9.50 9.95
N PHE A 142 -4.15 -8.87 9.17
CA PHE A 142 -4.07 -7.42 9.07
C PHE A 142 -5.24 -6.81 8.27
N GLU A 143 -5.83 -7.56 7.33
CA GLU A 143 -7.01 -7.10 6.60
C GLU A 143 -8.19 -6.81 7.53
N ALA A 144 -8.27 -7.49 8.68
CA ALA A 144 -9.27 -7.22 9.72
C ALA A 144 -9.05 -5.87 10.44
N ASP A 145 -7.81 -5.37 10.46
CA ASP A 145 -7.44 -4.13 11.16
C ASP A 145 -7.53 -2.89 10.26
N PHE A 146 -7.41 -3.08 8.94
CA PHE A 146 -7.37 -1.95 8.02
C PHE A 146 -8.70 -1.22 7.91
N LEU A 147 -8.67 0.09 8.11
CA LEU A 147 -9.84 0.93 8.00
C LEU A 147 -10.40 0.97 6.56
N PRO A 148 -11.71 1.25 6.41
CA PRO A 148 -12.37 1.33 5.11
C PRO A 148 -11.77 2.35 4.15
N CYS A 149 -11.08 3.39 4.65
CA CYS A 149 -10.46 4.45 3.84
C CYS A 149 -9.22 4.00 3.06
N SER A 150 -8.63 2.84 3.40
CA SER A 150 -7.45 2.28 2.71
C SER A 150 -7.87 1.32 1.60
N TYR A 151 -7.37 1.55 0.37
CA TYR A 151 -7.75 0.78 -0.82
C TYR A 151 -6.59 0.04 -1.49
N GLY A 152 -5.41 0.67 -1.59
CA GLY A 152 -4.27 0.10 -2.32
C GLY A 152 -3.74 -1.20 -1.72
N PHE A 153 -3.33 -2.14 -2.59
CA PHE A 153 -2.72 -3.42 -2.23
C PHE A 153 -3.55 -4.36 -1.35
N ARG A 154 -4.84 -4.11 -1.25
CA ARG A 154 -5.78 -4.93 -0.45
C ARG A 154 -6.60 -5.87 -1.34
N PRO A 155 -6.94 -7.08 -0.86
CA PRO A 155 -7.77 -8.00 -1.61
C PRO A 155 -9.17 -7.41 -1.86
N LYS A 156 -9.69 -7.63 -3.07
CA LYS A 156 -11.03 -7.18 -3.52
C LYS A 156 -11.25 -5.67 -3.49
N ARG A 157 -10.18 -4.86 -3.42
CA ARG A 157 -10.23 -3.39 -3.51
C ARG A 157 -9.42 -2.91 -4.71
N ARG A 158 -10.02 -2.06 -5.52
CA ARG A 158 -9.43 -1.54 -6.77
C ARG A 158 -9.31 -0.02 -6.72
N ALA A 159 -8.48 0.54 -7.58
CA ALA A 159 -8.37 1.99 -7.71
C ALA A 159 -9.73 2.65 -8.04
N HIS A 160 -10.55 1.98 -8.87
CA HIS A 160 -11.90 2.45 -9.20
C HIS A 160 -12.81 2.56 -7.97
N ASP A 161 -12.63 1.70 -6.95
CA ASP A 161 -13.41 1.75 -5.72
C ASP A 161 -13.03 2.99 -4.89
N ALA A 162 -11.73 3.34 -4.85
CA ALA A 162 -11.27 4.59 -4.22
C ALA A 162 -11.81 5.83 -4.94
N VAL A 163 -11.77 5.84 -6.27
CA VAL A 163 -12.35 6.93 -7.10
C VAL A 163 -13.86 7.04 -6.89
N ALA A 164 -14.56 5.90 -6.82
CA ALA A 164 -16.01 5.88 -6.54
C ALA A 164 -16.32 6.48 -5.16
N GLU A 165 -15.51 6.19 -4.14
CA GLU A 165 -15.67 6.79 -2.81
C GLU A 165 -15.45 8.30 -2.83
N VAL A 166 -14.42 8.80 -3.52
CA VAL A 166 -14.20 10.24 -3.70
C VAL A 166 -15.43 10.91 -4.34
N ARG A 167 -15.96 10.33 -5.44
CA ARG A 167 -17.17 10.82 -6.12
C ARG A 167 -18.38 10.81 -5.19
N TYR A 168 -18.57 9.74 -4.45
CA TYR A 168 -19.66 9.59 -3.49
C TYR A 168 -19.61 10.66 -2.39
N LEU A 169 -18.42 10.97 -1.88
CA LEU A 169 -18.23 12.01 -0.86
C LEU A 169 -18.45 13.42 -1.43
N ALA A 170 -18.01 13.70 -2.66
CA ALA A 170 -18.16 15.00 -3.31
C ALA A 170 -19.61 15.30 -3.71
N THR A 171 -20.41 14.27 -3.99
CA THR A 171 -21.79 14.43 -4.49
C THR A 171 -22.78 14.77 -3.37
N ARG A 172 -23.88 15.49 -3.69
CA ARG A 172 -25.00 15.74 -2.77
C ARG A 172 -25.63 14.42 -2.28
N PRO A 173 -26.06 14.34 -1.05
CA PRO A 173 -26.15 15.40 -0.01
C PRO A 173 -24.87 15.54 0.85
N ARG A 174 -23.78 14.81 0.53
CA ARG A 174 -22.54 14.76 1.36
C ARG A 174 -21.73 16.03 1.26
N CYS A 175 -21.49 16.54 0.04
CA CYS A 175 -20.84 17.81 -0.24
C CYS A 175 -19.51 18.01 0.50
N TYR A 176 -18.60 17.05 0.37
CA TYR A 176 -17.20 17.25 0.75
C TYR A 176 -16.50 17.95 -0.43
N ASP A 177 -16.61 19.28 -0.46
CA ASP A 177 -16.31 20.09 -1.65
C ASP A 177 -14.84 20.50 -1.75
N TRP A 178 -14.08 20.32 -0.67
CA TRP A 178 -12.66 20.61 -0.61
C TRP A 178 -11.84 19.34 -0.58
N VAL A 179 -10.72 19.35 -1.26
CA VAL A 179 -9.78 18.22 -1.30
C VAL A 179 -8.40 18.71 -0.92
N VAL A 180 -7.77 18.01 0.01
CA VAL A 180 -6.34 18.13 0.31
C VAL A 180 -5.69 16.86 -0.21
N GLU A 181 -4.84 16.99 -1.20
CA GLU A 181 -4.09 15.87 -1.79
C GLU A 181 -2.69 15.81 -1.19
N GLY A 182 -2.17 14.61 -1.02
CA GLY A 182 -0.81 14.39 -0.56
C GLY A 182 -0.25 13.07 -1.07
N ASP A 183 1.05 13.05 -1.22
CA ASP A 183 1.87 11.88 -1.53
C ASP A 183 2.92 11.74 -0.44
N ILE A 184 3.19 10.49 -0.04
CA ILE A 184 4.23 10.21 0.96
C ILE A 184 5.53 9.93 0.21
N LYS A 185 6.40 10.96 0.19
CA LYS A 185 7.69 10.86 -0.48
C LYS A 185 8.48 9.67 0.03
N ALA A 186 8.99 8.86 -0.90
CA ALA A 186 9.84 7.70 -0.62
C ALA A 186 9.23 6.73 0.42
N CYS A 187 7.89 6.59 0.44
CA CYS A 187 7.16 5.83 1.45
C CYS A 187 7.77 4.46 1.73
N PHE A 188 8.04 3.67 0.65
CA PHE A 188 8.60 2.33 0.79
C PHE A 188 10.06 2.33 1.28
N ASP A 189 10.82 3.38 0.99
CA ASP A 189 12.25 3.45 1.27
C ASP A 189 12.54 4.01 2.67
N GLU A 190 11.57 4.72 3.28
CA GLU A 190 11.74 5.42 4.56
C GLU A 190 10.94 4.83 5.73
N ILE A 191 10.27 3.70 5.57
CA ILE A 191 9.54 3.04 6.66
C ILE A 191 10.53 2.63 7.76
N ASP A 192 10.39 3.21 8.96
CA ASP A 192 11.19 2.80 10.12
C ASP A 192 10.91 1.34 10.51
N HIS A 193 11.94 0.49 10.51
CA HIS A 193 11.81 -0.93 10.80
C HIS A 193 11.34 -1.20 12.23
N THR A 194 11.73 -0.37 13.20
CA THR A 194 11.35 -0.54 14.61
C THR A 194 9.88 -0.24 14.81
N ALA A 195 9.40 0.86 14.24
CA ALA A 195 8.00 1.25 14.27
C ALA A 195 7.11 0.21 13.56
N LEU A 196 7.51 -0.21 12.35
CA LEU A 196 6.80 -1.25 11.60
C LEU A 196 6.73 -2.55 12.40
N MET A 197 7.86 -3.05 12.93
CA MET A 197 7.90 -4.27 13.72
C MET A 197 7.10 -4.14 15.02
N GLY A 198 7.03 -2.95 15.60
CA GLY A 198 6.13 -2.65 16.72
C GLY A 198 4.65 -2.88 16.35
N ARG A 199 4.24 -2.42 15.17
CA ARG A 199 2.88 -2.64 14.63
C ARG A 199 2.63 -4.13 14.36
N VAL A 200 3.58 -4.82 13.72
CA VAL A 200 3.46 -6.25 13.43
C VAL A 200 3.30 -7.06 14.72
N ARG A 201 4.05 -6.74 15.76
CA ARG A 201 3.97 -7.43 17.07
C ARG A 201 2.64 -7.27 17.81
N ARG A 202 1.83 -6.27 17.46
CA ARG A 202 0.48 -6.13 18.05
C ARG A 202 -0.40 -7.34 17.72
N ARG A 203 -0.22 -7.94 16.53
CA ARG A 203 -1.02 -9.08 16.06
C ARG A 203 -0.25 -10.39 15.99
N VAL A 204 1.07 -10.35 15.84
CA VAL A 204 1.93 -11.51 15.66
C VAL A 204 2.80 -11.72 16.90
N GLY A 205 2.60 -12.82 17.59
CA GLY A 205 3.39 -13.24 18.74
C GLY A 205 4.47 -14.29 18.38
N ASP A 206 4.32 -14.96 17.23
CA ASP A 206 5.28 -16.00 16.79
C ASP A 206 6.64 -15.37 16.43
N ASN A 207 7.62 -15.62 17.31
CA ASN A 207 8.98 -15.08 17.15
C ASN A 207 9.68 -15.57 15.88
N ARG A 208 9.31 -16.75 15.35
CA ARG A 208 9.87 -17.29 14.09
C ARG A 208 9.40 -16.45 12.90
N VAL A 209 8.11 -16.13 12.88
CA VAL A 209 7.52 -15.23 11.86
C VAL A 209 8.09 -13.83 11.97
N LEU A 210 8.17 -13.27 13.19
CA LEU A 210 8.78 -11.95 13.43
C LEU A 210 10.24 -11.90 12.98
N GLY A 211 11.01 -12.96 13.29
CA GLY A 211 12.40 -13.10 12.85
C GLY A 211 12.53 -13.13 11.34
N LEU A 212 11.63 -13.84 10.65
CA LEU A 212 11.64 -13.96 9.19
C LEU A 212 11.25 -12.64 8.52
N VAL A 213 10.23 -11.95 9.01
CA VAL A 213 9.87 -10.59 8.53
C VAL A 213 11.05 -9.63 8.70
N LYS A 214 11.68 -9.62 9.88
CA LYS A 214 12.86 -8.79 10.14
C LYS A 214 14.05 -9.14 9.23
N ALA A 215 14.25 -10.43 8.92
CA ALA A 215 15.29 -10.87 8.01
C ALA A 215 15.07 -10.33 6.59
N PHE A 216 13.83 -10.36 6.08
CA PHE A 216 13.47 -9.76 4.79
C PHE A 216 13.67 -8.24 4.75
N LEU A 217 13.36 -7.52 5.83
CA LEU A 217 13.58 -6.08 5.93
C LEU A 217 15.08 -5.73 5.90
N LYS A 218 15.94 -6.63 6.39
CA LYS A 218 17.39 -6.45 6.52
C LYS A 218 18.21 -7.15 5.43
N ALA A 219 17.57 -7.76 4.45
CA ALA A 219 18.27 -8.58 3.45
C ALA A 219 19.30 -7.82 2.60
N GLY A 220 19.24 -6.49 2.60
CA GLY A 220 20.16 -5.65 1.83
C GLY A 220 19.79 -5.56 0.35
N ILE A 221 20.55 -4.74 -0.36
CA ILE A 221 20.35 -4.45 -1.78
C ILE A 221 21.70 -4.63 -2.48
N LEU A 222 21.76 -5.49 -3.49
CA LEU A 222 22.89 -5.57 -4.40
C LEU A 222 22.65 -4.57 -5.55
N THR A 223 23.42 -3.49 -5.55
CA THR A 223 23.31 -2.41 -6.55
C THR A 223 23.71 -2.87 -7.94
N GLU A 224 23.35 -2.13 -8.98
CA GLU A 224 23.78 -2.41 -10.36
C GLU A 224 25.30 -2.38 -10.50
N ASP A 225 26.01 -1.61 -9.68
CA ASP A 225 27.49 -1.54 -9.64
C ASP A 225 28.15 -2.70 -8.87
N GLY A 226 27.34 -3.65 -8.37
CA GLY A 226 27.83 -4.83 -7.64
C GLY A 226 28.17 -4.59 -6.17
N LEU A 227 27.80 -3.43 -5.60
CA LEU A 227 28.00 -3.11 -4.19
C LEU A 227 26.83 -3.63 -3.35
N LEU A 228 27.13 -4.17 -2.19
CA LEU A 228 26.12 -4.56 -1.20
C LEU A 228 25.80 -3.37 -0.31
N ALA A 229 24.59 -2.86 -0.36
CA ALA A 229 24.09 -1.81 0.52
C ALA A 229 23.18 -2.40 1.60
N ASP A 230 23.42 -2.01 2.86
CA ASP A 230 22.57 -2.41 3.98
C ASP A 230 21.21 -1.71 3.90
N SER A 231 20.15 -2.47 4.25
CA SER A 231 18.81 -1.93 4.40
C SER A 231 18.57 -1.57 5.87
N THR A 232 18.75 -0.29 6.22
CA THR A 232 18.51 0.22 7.58
C THR A 232 17.09 0.74 7.78
N ALA A 233 16.39 1.06 6.71
CA ALA A 233 15.00 1.51 6.66
C ALA A 233 14.33 1.01 5.38
N GLY A 234 13.02 1.10 5.34
CA GLY A 234 12.23 0.79 4.16
C GLY A 234 11.94 -0.70 3.95
N THR A 235 11.16 -0.95 2.92
CA THR A 235 10.91 -2.30 2.38
C THR A 235 11.25 -2.29 0.89
N PRO A 236 11.93 -3.34 0.36
CA PRO A 236 12.33 -3.35 -1.03
C PRO A 236 11.14 -3.16 -1.98
N GLN A 237 11.18 -2.14 -2.83
CA GLN A 237 10.17 -1.97 -3.88
C GLN A 237 10.29 -3.14 -4.87
N GLY A 238 9.25 -3.99 -4.92
CA GLY A 238 9.24 -5.22 -5.74
C GLY A 238 9.17 -6.51 -4.92
N GLY A 239 9.36 -6.45 -3.60
CA GLY A 239 9.06 -7.57 -2.70
C GLY A 239 7.55 -7.88 -2.64
N ILE A 240 7.19 -9.15 -2.56
CA ILE A 240 5.78 -9.59 -2.49
C ILE A 240 5.12 -9.19 -1.15
N LEU A 241 5.92 -9.17 -0.09
CA LEU A 241 5.47 -8.83 1.26
C LEU A 241 5.39 -7.30 1.49
N SER A 242 6.20 -6.52 0.76
CA SER A 242 6.36 -5.07 0.96
C SER A 242 5.03 -4.29 0.91
N PRO A 243 4.09 -4.56 -0.02
CA PRO A 243 2.81 -3.84 -0.05
C PRO A 243 1.95 -4.04 1.21
N LEU A 244 1.96 -5.26 1.78
CA LEU A 244 1.26 -5.54 3.04
C LEU A 244 1.90 -4.78 4.20
N LEU A 245 3.25 -4.84 4.31
CA LEU A 245 3.99 -4.16 5.37
C LEU A 245 3.85 -2.64 5.28
N ALA A 246 3.83 -2.07 4.07
CA ALA A 246 3.57 -0.65 3.86
C ALA A 246 2.16 -0.26 4.36
N ASN A 247 1.13 -1.04 4.06
CA ASN A 247 -0.21 -0.80 4.59
C ASN A 247 -0.27 -0.91 6.12
N VAL A 248 0.47 -1.85 6.73
CA VAL A 248 0.59 -1.96 8.21
C VAL A 248 1.26 -0.71 8.78
N ALA A 249 2.31 -0.17 8.14
CA ALA A 249 2.95 1.06 8.59
C ALA A 249 2.01 2.27 8.44
N LEU A 250 1.35 2.39 7.30
CA LEU A 250 0.47 3.53 6.97
C LEU A 250 -0.86 3.51 7.70
N SER A 251 -1.29 2.39 8.29
CA SER A 251 -2.51 2.33 9.10
C SER A 251 -2.49 3.29 10.29
N VAL A 252 -1.29 3.71 10.75
CA VAL A 252 -1.14 4.77 11.77
C VAL A 252 -1.77 6.09 11.31
N LEU A 253 -1.55 6.47 10.04
CA LEU A 253 -2.14 7.66 9.45
C LEU A 253 -3.66 7.54 9.37
N ASP A 254 -4.15 6.37 8.92
CA ASP A 254 -5.58 6.09 8.80
C ASP A 254 -6.29 6.20 10.16
N GLU A 255 -5.72 5.55 11.19
CA GLU A 255 -6.22 5.55 12.57
C GLU A 255 -6.20 6.95 13.17
N HIS A 256 -5.10 7.68 13.00
CA HIS A 256 -4.95 9.05 13.51
C HIS A 256 -6.04 9.96 12.93
N ILE A 257 -6.15 10.01 11.60
CA ILE A 257 -7.15 10.86 10.93
C ILE A 257 -8.58 10.41 11.28
N ALA A 258 -8.84 9.12 11.39
CA ALA A 258 -10.16 8.62 11.76
C ALA A 258 -10.59 9.07 13.16
N GLY A 259 -9.65 9.17 14.11
CA GLY A 259 -9.88 9.57 15.49
C GLY A 259 -10.00 11.07 15.74
N LEU A 260 -9.56 11.91 14.77
CA LEU A 260 -9.66 13.36 14.93
C LEU A 260 -11.12 13.87 14.99
N PRO A 261 -11.40 14.96 15.74
CA PRO A 261 -12.73 15.58 15.75
C PRO A 261 -13.18 16.00 14.36
N GLY A 262 -14.31 15.50 13.87
CA GLY A 262 -14.81 15.69 12.51
C GLY A 262 -14.45 14.57 11.53
N GLY A 263 -13.61 13.64 11.97
CA GLY A 263 -13.27 12.43 11.23
C GLY A 263 -14.36 11.35 11.23
N PRO A 264 -14.08 10.18 10.63
CA PRO A 264 -15.02 9.06 10.55
C PRO A 264 -15.57 8.59 11.90
N ALA A 265 -14.75 8.58 12.95
CA ALA A 265 -15.15 8.15 14.30
C ALA A 265 -16.10 9.15 15.01
N THR A 266 -16.17 10.40 14.53
CA THR A 266 -17.09 11.40 15.09
C THR A 266 -18.54 11.01 14.82
N GLY A 267 -19.41 11.00 15.86
CA GLY A 267 -20.82 10.68 15.76
C GLY A 267 -21.59 11.65 14.83
N SER A 268 -22.71 11.21 14.28
CA SER A 268 -23.51 11.99 13.32
C SER A 268 -24.02 13.31 13.90
N VAL A 269 -24.48 13.31 15.15
CA VAL A 269 -24.97 14.50 15.88
C VAL A 269 -23.85 15.53 16.02
N GLU A 270 -22.67 15.08 16.44
CA GLU A 270 -21.52 15.97 16.62
C GLU A 270 -21.02 16.51 15.27
N ARG A 271 -21.00 15.70 14.22
CA ARG A 271 -20.67 16.19 12.85
C ARG A 271 -21.64 17.28 12.40
N ALA A 272 -22.95 17.13 12.68
CA ALA A 272 -23.94 18.17 12.35
C ALA A 272 -23.73 19.44 13.21
N ARG A 273 -23.41 19.29 14.50
CA ARG A 273 -23.08 20.41 15.39
C ARG A 273 -21.86 21.17 14.89
N ARG A 274 -20.79 20.45 14.54
CA ARG A 274 -19.56 21.05 13.98
C ARG A 274 -19.83 21.91 12.76
N LEU A 275 -20.62 21.41 11.80
CA LEU A 275 -20.99 22.17 10.59
C LEU A 275 -21.76 23.45 10.93
N ARG A 276 -22.70 23.41 11.88
CA ARG A 276 -23.43 24.60 12.34
C ARG A 276 -22.51 25.66 12.96
N HIS A 277 -21.43 25.23 13.59
CA HIS A 277 -20.41 26.11 14.18
C HIS A 277 -19.26 26.44 13.22
N GLY A 278 -19.39 26.16 11.92
CA GLY A 278 -18.36 26.46 10.91
C GLY A 278 -17.11 25.58 11.01
N GLN A 279 -17.15 24.51 11.79
CA GLN A 279 -16.04 23.57 11.95
C GLN A 279 -16.11 22.48 10.88
N PRO A 280 -14.99 22.13 10.23
CA PRO A 280 -14.99 21.14 9.15
C PRO A 280 -15.15 19.70 9.67
N ASN A 281 -15.76 18.88 8.81
CA ASN A 281 -15.70 17.42 8.90
C ASN A 281 -14.90 16.88 7.72
N PHE A 282 -14.25 15.72 7.87
CA PHE A 282 -13.38 15.19 6.84
C PHE A 282 -13.45 13.67 6.71
N ARG A 283 -13.00 13.17 5.56
CA ARG A 283 -12.88 11.78 5.18
C ARG A 283 -11.57 11.57 4.44
N LEU A 284 -10.81 10.57 4.86
CA LEU A 284 -9.61 10.13 4.15
C LEU A 284 -9.99 9.10 3.12
N VAL A 285 -9.37 9.17 1.94
CA VAL A 285 -9.33 8.12 0.93
C VAL A 285 -7.86 7.91 0.58
N ARG A 286 -7.34 6.71 0.84
CA ARG A 286 -5.93 6.38 0.61
C ARG A 286 -5.79 5.18 -0.33
N TYR A 287 -4.94 5.33 -1.33
CA TYR A 287 -4.56 4.26 -2.24
C TYR A 287 -3.04 4.09 -2.19
N ALA A 288 -2.56 3.13 -1.39
CA ALA A 288 -1.15 2.94 -1.06
C ALA A 288 -0.56 4.19 -0.36
N ASP A 289 0.42 4.83 -0.96
CA ASP A 289 1.07 6.06 -0.54
C ASP A 289 0.33 7.34 -0.98
N ASP A 290 -0.47 7.26 -2.05
CA ASP A 290 -1.35 8.34 -2.50
C ASP A 290 -2.57 8.49 -1.56
N TRP A 291 -2.89 9.71 -1.16
CA TRP A 291 -4.07 9.96 -0.35
C TRP A 291 -4.73 11.30 -0.66
N CYS A 292 -6.02 11.35 -0.43
CA CYS A 292 -6.75 12.62 -0.40
C CYS A 292 -7.64 12.71 0.84
N LEU A 293 -7.67 13.90 1.43
CA LEU A 293 -8.56 14.25 2.53
C LEU A 293 -9.70 15.10 1.99
N MET A 294 -10.89 14.52 1.96
CA MET A 294 -12.13 15.19 1.56
C MET A 294 -12.68 15.98 2.74
N VAL A 295 -12.94 17.27 2.57
CA VAL A 295 -13.36 18.19 3.65
C VAL A 295 -14.70 18.83 3.34
N ARG A 296 -15.59 18.84 4.33
CA ARG A 296 -16.90 19.51 4.29
C ARG A 296 -16.99 20.59 5.35
N GLY A 297 -17.55 21.76 5.00
CA GLY A 297 -17.83 22.82 5.96
C GLY A 297 -16.68 23.78 6.20
N HIS A 298 -15.66 23.76 5.35
CA HIS A 298 -14.64 24.81 5.34
C HIS A 298 -15.27 26.08 4.76
N GLN A 299 -15.69 27.00 5.63
CA GLN A 299 -16.06 28.33 5.15
C GLN A 299 -14.79 29.05 4.72
N SER A 300 -14.72 29.47 3.45
CA SER A 300 -13.86 30.57 3.05
C SER A 300 -14.02 31.68 4.10
N PRO A 301 -12.95 32.30 4.63
CA PRO A 301 -13.10 33.36 5.62
C PRO A 301 -14.11 34.35 5.08
N ARG A 302 -15.24 34.52 5.79
CA ARG A 302 -16.21 35.56 5.49
C ARG A 302 -15.40 36.84 5.41
N ARG A 303 -15.38 37.46 4.21
CA ARG A 303 -14.81 38.78 4.06
C ARG A 303 -15.42 39.64 5.15
N SER A 304 -14.63 40.03 6.14
CA SER A 304 -14.99 41.16 6.97
C SER A 304 -15.13 42.35 6.01
N THR A 305 -16.30 42.87 5.93
CA THR A 305 -16.65 44.11 5.19
C THR A 305 -16.03 45.32 5.91
N THR A 306 -14.72 45.35 5.99
CA THR A 306 -13.95 46.56 6.34
C THR A 306 -12.87 46.69 5.28
N GLY A 307 -13.03 47.74 4.50
CA GLY A 307 -12.32 48.22 3.34
C GLY A 307 -10.89 47.74 3.14
N GLY A 308 -10.72 46.87 2.17
CA GLY A 308 -9.42 46.43 1.69
C GLY A 308 -9.55 46.02 0.22
N HIS A 309 -8.83 46.67 -0.64
CA HIS A 309 -8.83 46.55 -2.10
C HIS A 309 -8.83 45.10 -2.61
N ARG A 310 -9.86 44.77 -3.42
CA ARG A 310 -9.88 43.60 -4.29
C ARG A 310 -8.77 43.72 -5.33
N ARG A 311 -7.78 42.85 -5.33
CA ARG A 311 -7.08 42.46 -6.55
C ARG A 311 -7.77 41.23 -7.13
N ARG A 312 -8.44 41.43 -8.26
CA ARG A 312 -8.72 40.34 -9.21
C ARG A 312 -7.37 39.90 -9.73
N VAL A 313 -7.06 38.61 -9.57
CA VAL A 313 -6.02 37.99 -10.39
C VAL A 313 -6.67 37.76 -11.74
N GLY A 314 -6.28 38.62 -12.71
CA GLY A 314 -6.60 38.42 -14.12
C GLY A 314 -5.81 37.22 -14.64
N ASP A 315 -6.40 36.51 -15.58
CA ASP A 315 -5.68 35.67 -16.51
C ASP A 315 -4.48 36.43 -17.05
N ASP A 316 -3.28 35.94 -16.77
CA ASP A 316 -2.10 36.01 -17.65
C ASP A 316 -0.84 35.59 -16.85
N GLY A 317 -0.02 34.73 -17.46
CA GLY A 317 1.41 34.71 -17.20
C GLY A 317 1.96 33.58 -16.37
N VAL A 318 2.40 32.56 -17.06
CA VAL A 318 3.50 31.68 -16.69
C VAL A 318 4.68 32.54 -16.21
N ALA A 319 5.09 32.34 -14.96
CA ALA A 319 6.38 32.83 -14.48
C ALA A 319 7.14 31.65 -13.84
N SER A 320 8.15 31.19 -14.56
CA SER A 320 9.26 30.40 -14.06
C SER A 320 10.03 31.23 -13.03
N GLY A 321 10.18 30.69 -11.81
CA GLY A 321 11.00 31.28 -10.75
C GLY A 321 11.86 30.21 -10.10
N THR A 322 13.06 30.04 -10.62
CA THR A 322 14.20 29.39 -9.95
C THR A 322 14.63 30.26 -8.77
N GLY A 323 14.55 29.71 -7.57
CA GLY A 323 15.11 30.32 -6.36
C GLY A 323 15.62 29.20 -5.45
N GLN A 324 16.87 28.81 -5.64
CA GLN A 324 17.64 28.03 -4.67
C GLN A 324 18.04 28.94 -3.52
N ASP A 325 17.64 28.60 -2.30
CA ASP A 325 18.18 29.16 -1.07
C ASP A 325 19.14 28.12 -0.45
N PRO A 326 20.45 28.42 -0.28
CA PRO A 326 21.46 27.43 0.06
C PRO A 326 21.69 27.16 1.54
N ASP A 327 20.97 27.75 2.50
CA ASP A 327 21.33 27.65 3.91
C ASP A 327 20.18 27.24 4.82
N HIS A 328 19.90 25.92 4.89
CA HIS A 328 19.32 25.35 6.10
C HIS A 328 19.80 23.90 6.33
N PRO A 329 20.44 23.62 7.48
CA PRO A 329 20.96 22.29 7.78
C PRO A 329 19.81 21.35 8.14
N TYR A 330 19.50 20.42 7.26
CA TYR A 330 18.61 19.30 7.54
C TYR A 330 19.26 18.36 8.56
N ARG A 331 18.73 18.34 9.76
CA ARG A 331 19.00 17.27 10.73
C ARG A 331 18.42 15.96 10.22
N ARG A 332 19.26 14.96 10.08
CA ARG A 332 18.90 13.56 9.80
C ARG A 332 18.02 13.04 10.93
N GLY A 333 16.86 12.51 10.57
CA GLY A 333 15.93 11.87 11.50
C GLY A 333 14.52 11.85 10.90
N ALA A 334 14.32 11.13 9.78
CA ALA A 334 13.02 10.98 9.16
C ALA A 334 12.27 9.78 9.76
N GLY A 335 11.66 9.99 10.92
CA GLY A 335 10.47 9.25 11.27
C GLY A 335 9.27 9.77 10.45
N LEU A 336 8.19 9.01 10.34
CA LEU A 336 6.88 9.47 9.88
C LEU A 336 6.64 10.90 10.36
N PRO A 337 6.11 11.83 9.54
CA PRO A 337 5.96 13.21 9.93
C PRO A 337 5.29 13.27 11.30
N ARG A 338 6.00 13.84 12.28
CA ARG A 338 5.41 14.14 13.59
C ARG A 338 4.27 15.10 13.30
N VAL A 339 3.04 14.62 13.47
CA VAL A 339 1.86 15.48 13.45
C VAL A 339 2.09 16.50 14.56
N ALA A 340 2.40 17.73 14.18
CA ALA A 340 2.53 18.82 15.10
C ALA A 340 1.19 18.99 15.82
N HIS A 341 1.20 18.94 17.12
CA HIS A 341 0.06 19.38 17.93
C HIS A 341 -0.33 20.81 17.53
N PRO A 342 -1.61 21.15 17.40
CA PRO A 342 -2.04 22.50 17.14
C PRO A 342 -1.87 23.34 18.40
N ALA A 343 -0.69 23.92 18.55
CA ALA A 343 -0.43 24.98 19.51
C ALA A 343 0.39 26.05 18.81
N SER A 344 -0.33 27.10 18.43
CA SER A 344 0.05 28.43 17.96
C SER A 344 -0.09 28.70 16.45
N PRO A 345 -0.62 29.90 16.09
CA PRO A 345 -0.99 30.23 14.70
C PRO A 345 0.16 30.86 13.89
N GLN A 346 1.39 30.37 13.99
CA GLN A 346 2.54 30.95 13.32
C GLN A 346 3.53 29.94 12.70
N ALA A 347 3.04 28.85 12.12
CA ALA A 347 3.83 28.04 11.21
C ALA A 347 3.05 27.85 9.91
N GLY A 348 3.21 28.83 9.00
CA GLY A 348 2.62 28.80 7.68
C GLY A 348 3.31 27.78 6.78
N HIS A 349 2.97 26.50 6.86
CA HIS A 349 3.06 25.62 5.73
C HIS A 349 1.78 25.79 4.92
N GLN A 350 1.88 26.41 3.76
CA GLN A 350 0.82 26.50 2.77
C GLN A 350 0.50 25.08 2.27
N LEU A 351 -0.40 24.40 2.97
CA LEU A 351 -1.16 23.29 2.39
C LEU A 351 -1.97 23.89 1.23
N GLN A 352 -1.61 23.56 0.02
CA GLN A 352 -2.29 24.01 -1.17
C GLN A 352 -3.66 23.34 -1.22
N LEU A 353 -4.68 24.02 -0.70
CA LEU A 353 -6.09 23.63 -0.85
C LEU A 353 -6.52 23.93 -2.28
N ARG A 354 -6.74 22.90 -3.08
CA ARG A 354 -7.35 23.04 -4.41
C ARG A 354 -8.86 22.86 -4.30
N LEU A 355 -9.61 23.80 -4.87
CA LEU A 355 -11.04 23.64 -5.09
C LEU A 355 -11.25 22.55 -6.14
N CYS A 356 -12.07 21.56 -5.84
CA CYS A 356 -12.49 20.55 -6.81
C CYS A 356 -13.53 21.17 -7.79
N SER A 357 -13.10 22.16 -8.57
CA SER A 357 -13.93 22.75 -9.64
C SER A 357 -14.11 21.79 -10.83
N SER A 358 -13.19 20.85 -11.01
CA SER A 358 -13.21 19.90 -12.13
C SER A 358 -14.28 18.81 -12.03
N VAL A 359 -14.94 18.64 -10.89
CA VAL A 359 -16.03 17.65 -10.76
C VAL A 359 -17.37 18.18 -11.31
N HIS A 360 -17.50 19.49 -11.53
CA HIS A 360 -18.76 20.10 -12.01
C HIS A 360 -18.82 20.29 -13.54
N GLU A 361 -17.72 20.18 -14.27
CA GLU A 361 -17.71 20.37 -15.73
C GLU A 361 -17.70 19.06 -16.54
N GLY A 362 -17.85 17.93 -15.90
CA GLY A 362 -18.14 16.67 -16.58
C GLY A 362 -19.60 16.59 -17.07
N ARG A 363 -20.08 17.58 -17.83
CA ARG A 363 -21.23 17.39 -18.69
C ARG A 363 -20.90 16.29 -19.69
N VAL A 364 -21.49 15.15 -19.48
CA VAL A 364 -21.59 14.09 -20.47
C VAL A 364 -22.32 14.66 -21.66
N GLY A 365 -21.60 15.09 -22.67
CA GLY A 365 -22.13 15.31 -24.00
C GLY A 365 -22.45 13.95 -24.58
N GLY A 366 -23.67 13.48 -24.33
CA GLY A 366 -24.27 12.39 -25.07
C GLY A 366 -24.57 12.91 -26.45
N GLN A 367 -23.72 12.64 -27.41
CA GLN A 367 -24.13 12.66 -28.81
C GLN A 367 -24.94 11.38 -29.04
N THR A 368 -26.26 11.56 -29.12
CA THR A 368 -27.15 10.62 -29.78
C THR A 368 -26.87 10.76 -31.28
N GLU A 369 -26.15 9.83 -31.86
CA GLU A 369 -26.19 9.60 -33.29
C GLU A 369 -27.49 8.86 -33.60
N ASP A 370 -28.45 9.61 -34.12
CA ASP A 370 -29.56 9.10 -34.90
C ASP A 370 -28.99 8.40 -36.14
N GLN A 371 -29.13 7.12 -36.23
CA GLN A 371 -29.05 6.37 -37.49
C GLN A 371 -30.46 5.99 -37.90
N ASP A 372 -31.10 6.89 -38.61
CA ASP A 372 -32.22 6.56 -39.49
C ASP A 372 -31.71 6.37 -40.93
N ALA A 373 -32.32 5.39 -41.57
CA ALA A 373 -32.43 5.15 -42.98
C ALA A 373 -31.62 3.98 -43.58
N ALA A 374 -32.25 2.86 -43.65
CA ALA A 374 -32.34 2.07 -44.88
C ALA A 374 -33.29 2.81 -45.86
N PRO A 375 -33.41 2.52 -47.20
CA PRO A 375 -33.38 1.19 -47.78
C PRO A 375 -32.86 1.12 -49.25
N ASN A 376 -32.88 -0.12 -49.76
CA ASN A 376 -33.04 -0.56 -51.15
C ASN A 376 -31.89 -0.36 -52.19
N SER A 377 -31.24 -1.41 -52.50
CA SER A 377 -31.36 -2.20 -53.77
C SER A 377 -30.37 -3.35 -53.74
#